data_523ed4db978eb87ed191a513059d049c
#
_entry.id   523ed4db978eb87ed191a513059d049c
#
_cell.length_a   1.000
_cell.length_b   1.000
_cell.length_c   1.000
_cell.angle_alpha   90.00
_cell.angle_beta   90.00
_cell.angle_gamma   90.00
#
_symmetry.space_group_name_H-M   'P 1'
#
loop_
_entity.id
_entity.type
_entity.pdbx_description
1 polymer ?
#
loop_
_entity_poly.entity_id
_entity_poly.type
_entity_poly.pdbx_seq_one_letter_code
_entity_poly.pdbx_strand_id
1 'polypeptide(L)'
;MIPKFRAYFDRYERMIYSIGVVNENCILVDFNGDGDLETIFLTNDISLMQSTGLKDKKGNEIYEGDICAYYYGDVSEYCEVKWSDKYSTWMIEGDSDIEFLRDFARHISSEVIGNIYEDPELLEEVEEWK
;
A
#
# COMPACT_ATOMS: atom_id res chain seq x y z
N MET A 1 -13.50 -13.24 3.71
CA MET A 1 -12.19 -12.67 4.09
C MET A 1 -12.40 -11.57 5.12
N ILE A 2 -11.62 -11.59 6.18
CA ILE A 2 -11.64 -10.52 7.18
C ILE A 2 -10.77 -9.38 6.64
N PRO A 3 -11.30 -8.16 6.49
CA PRO A 3 -10.50 -7.03 6.02
C PRO A 3 -9.33 -6.73 6.97
N LYS A 4 -8.16 -6.46 6.39
CA LYS A 4 -6.98 -6.06 7.13
C LYS A 4 -6.61 -4.64 6.75
N PHE A 5 -6.10 -3.91 7.73
CA PHE A 5 -5.72 -2.51 7.56
C PHE A 5 -4.34 -2.27 8.13
N ARG A 6 -3.69 -1.25 7.59
CA ARG A 6 -2.50 -0.64 8.18
C ARG A 6 -2.69 0.86 8.19
N ALA A 7 -1.94 1.56 9.02
CA ALA A 7 -2.02 3.03 9.08
C ALA A 7 -0.62 3.62 9.17
N TYR A 8 -0.40 4.72 8.45
CA TYR A 8 0.82 5.50 8.57
C TYR A 8 0.54 6.74 9.42
N PHE A 9 1.39 6.94 10.43
CA PHE A 9 1.28 8.07 11.37
C PHE A 9 2.39 9.07 11.03
N ASP A 10 2.05 10.17 10.35
CA ASP A 10 3.02 11.19 9.94
C ASP A 10 3.81 11.74 11.12
N ARG A 11 3.11 11.95 12.25
CA ARG A 11 3.72 12.51 13.45
C ARG A 11 4.89 11.66 13.97
N TYR A 12 4.77 10.34 13.84
CA TYR A 12 5.78 9.40 14.35
C TYR A 12 6.63 8.80 13.23
N GLU A 13 6.33 9.14 11.98
CA GLU A 13 6.97 8.56 10.79
C GLU A 13 6.98 7.03 10.87
N ARG A 14 5.82 6.46 11.17
CA ARG A 14 5.72 5.04 11.49
C ARG A 14 4.50 4.39 10.85
N MET A 15 4.74 3.23 10.22
CA MET A 15 3.69 2.36 9.70
C MET A 15 3.32 1.32 10.74
N ILE A 16 2.02 1.18 11.04
CA ILE A 16 1.51 0.20 12.00
C ILE A 16 0.56 -0.74 11.26
N TYR A 17 0.80 -2.03 11.41
CA TYR A 17 0.00 -3.07 10.77
C TYR A 17 -1.08 -3.66 11.68
N SER A 18 -0.98 -3.46 12.98
CA SER A 18 -1.95 -3.99 13.97
C SER A 18 -3.07 -2.98 14.18
N ILE A 19 -3.97 -2.89 13.21
CA ILE A 19 -5.05 -1.89 13.18
C ILE A 19 -6.40 -2.59 13.14
N GLY A 20 -7.30 -2.21 14.06
CA GLY A 20 -8.72 -2.57 13.99
C GLY A 20 -9.55 -1.33 13.69
N VAL A 21 -10.51 -1.43 12.77
CA VAL A 21 -11.39 -0.30 12.45
C VAL A 21 -12.65 -0.42 13.28
N VAL A 22 -12.95 0.61 14.07
CA VAL A 22 -14.15 0.68 14.90
C VAL A 22 -15.29 1.32 14.10
N ASN A 23 -15.02 2.46 13.48
CA ASN A 23 -15.96 3.17 12.62
C ASN A 23 -15.17 4.12 11.71
N GLU A 24 -15.86 4.96 10.95
CA GLU A 24 -15.25 5.89 9.99
C GLU A 24 -14.34 6.95 10.64
N ASN A 25 -14.43 7.14 11.96
CA ASN A 25 -13.68 8.18 12.67
C ASN A 25 -12.65 7.63 13.66
N CYS A 26 -12.62 6.32 13.90
CA CYS A 26 -11.90 5.76 15.03
C CYS A 26 -11.32 4.39 14.72
N ILE A 27 -10.08 4.19 15.14
CA ILE A 27 -9.37 2.92 14.99
C ILE A 27 -8.80 2.47 16.33
N LEU A 28 -8.54 1.17 16.44
CA LEU A 28 -7.79 0.59 17.56
C LEU A 28 -6.39 0.27 17.07
N VAL A 29 -5.38 0.64 17.84
CA VAL A 29 -3.97 0.50 17.45
C VAL A 29 -3.20 -0.19 18.54
N ASP A 30 -2.42 -1.19 18.17
CA ASP A 30 -1.46 -1.85 19.04
C ASP A 30 -0.06 -1.31 18.69
N PHE A 31 0.34 -0.21 19.34
CA PHE A 31 1.62 0.46 19.03
C PHE A 31 2.83 -0.37 19.39
N ASN A 32 2.73 -1.17 20.43
CA ASN A 32 3.89 -1.88 20.98
C ASN A 32 3.92 -3.38 20.65
N GLY A 33 2.86 -3.89 20.01
CA GLY A 33 2.77 -5.31 19.71
C GLY A 33 2.56 -6.19 20.92
N ASP A 34 2.05 -5.64 22.02
CA ASP A 34 1.88 -6.35 23.31
C ASP A 34 0.42 -6.69 23.63
N GLY A 35 -0.51 -6.39 22.71
CA GLY A 35 -1.92 -6.64 22.90
C GLY A 35 -2.67 -5.51 23.58
N ASP A 36 -1.99 -4.46 24.04
CA ASP A 36 -2.63 -3.27 24.59
C ASP A 36 -3.10 -2.37 23.45
N LEU A 37 -4.41 -2.27 23.30
CA LEU A 37 -5.03 -1.50 22.21
C LEU A 37 -5.36 -0.09 22.68
N GLU A 38 -5.00 0.89 21.87
CA GLU A 38 -5.35 2.28 22.08
C GLU A 38 -6.40 2.71 21.06
N THR A 39 -7.39 3.47 21.52
CA THR A 39 -8.39 4.08 20.64
C THR A 39 -7.85 5.39 20.09
N ILE A 40 -7.74 5.47 18.78
CA ILE A 40 -7.19 6.64 18.09
C ILE A 40 -8.28 7.22 17.17
N PHE A 41 -8.54 8.51 17.31
CA PHE A 41 -9.41 9.22 16.37
C PHE A 41 -8.60 9.58 15.12
N LEU A 42 -9.18 9.30 13.95
CA LEU A 42 -8.54 9.61 12.68
C LEU A 42 -8.44 11.12 12.47
N THR A 43 -7.24 11.56 12.14
CA THR A 43 -6.91 12.95 11.83
C THR A 43 -6.18 13.01 10.49
N ASN A 44 -5.91 14.23 9.99
CA ASN A 44 -5.28 14.40 8.67
C ASN A 44 -3.84 13.87 8.60
N ASP A 45 -3.19 13.65 9.74
CA ASP A 45 -1.83 13.12 9.80
C ASP A 45 -1.79 11.59 9.94
N ILE A 46 -2.94 10.93 9.82
CA ILE A 46 -3.05 9.46 9.85
C ILE A 46 -3.64 8.99 8.54
N SER A 47 -2.91 8.12 7.84
CA SER A 47 -3.36 7.54 6.57
C SER A 47 -3.70 6.08 6.75
N LEU A 48 -5.00 5.77 6.68
CA LEU A 48 -5.50 4.40 6.79
C LEU A 48 -5.51 3.74 5.42
N MET A 49 -4.96 2.54 5.33
CA MET A 49 -4.86 1.77 4.09
C MET A 49 -5.41 0.38 4.27
N GLN A 50 -6.12 -0.10 3.27
CA GLN A 50 -6.70 -1.44 3.27
C GLN A 50 -5.81 -2.43 2.54
N SER A 51 -5.75 -3.66 3.05
CA SER A 51 -5.14 -4.77 2.31
C SER A 51 -5.98 -5.07 1.08
N THR A 52 -5.31 -5.35 -0.03
CA THR A 52 -5.99 -5.75 -1.27
C THR A 52 -6.46 -7.21 -1.24
N GLY A 53 -5.97 -7.99 -0.29
CA GLY A 53 -6.23 -9.43 -0.24
C GLY A 53 -5.35 -10.24 -1.17
N LEU A 54 -4.49 -9.60 -1.93
CA LEU A 54 -3.57 -10.25 -2.87
C LEU A 54 -2.15 -10.24 -2.31
N LYS A 55 -1.33 -11.18 -2.77
CA LYS A 55 0.08 -11.27 -2.42
C LYS A 55 0.92 -11.23 -3.69
N ASP A 56 2.13 -10.69 -3.58
CA ASP A 56 3.10 -10.78 -4.66
C ASP A 56 3.72 -12.18 -4.71
N LYS A 57 4.61 -12.43 -5.66
CA LYS A 57 5.22 -13.75 -5.85
C LYS A 57 6.18 -14.14 -4.73
N LYS A 58 6.59 -13.19 -3.90
CA LYS A 58 7.42 -13.46 -2.72
C LYS A 58 6.60 -13.71 -1.47
N GLY A 59 5.27 -13.65 -1.57
CA GLY A 59 4.36 -13.87 -0.45
C GLY A 59 4.05 -12.63 0.37
N ASN A 60 4.47 -11.45 -0.08
CA ASN A 60 4.16 -10.19 0.61
C ASN A 60 2.72 -9.77 0.34
N GLU A 61 1.98 -9.49 1.39
CA GLU A 61 0.62 -8.96 1.26
C GLU A 61 0.68 -7.56 0.64
N ILE A 62 -0.21 -7.31 -0.33
CA ILE A 62 -0.23 -6.05 -1.07
C ILE A 62 -1.30 -5.14 -0.48
N TYR A 63 -0.91 -3.93 -0.06
CA TYR A 63 -1.79 -2.91 0.50
C TYR A 63 -1.97 -1.75 -0.45
N GLU A 64 -3.07 -1.05 -0.29
CA GLU A 64 -3.26 0.27 -0.88
C GLU A 64 -2.06 1.16 -0.56
N GLY A 65 -1.54 1.88 -1.57
CA GLY A 65 -0.38 2.74 -1.38
C GLY A 65 0.96 2.05 -1.52
N ASP A 66 0.97 0.72 -1.72
CA ASP A 66 2.22 0.01 -2.01
C ASP A 66 2.78 0.42 -3.36
N ILE A 67 4.11 0.39 -3.47
CA ILE A 67 4.83 0.59 -4.71
C ILE A 67 5.35 -0.76 -5.16
N CYS A 68 4.98 -1.15 -6.38
CA CYS A 68 5.36 -2.43 -6.97
C CYS A 68 6.29 -2.20 -8.14
N ALA A 69 7.21 -3.13 -8.37
CA ALA A 69 8.14 -3.05 -9.49
C ALA A 69 7.70 -4.00 -10.60
N TYR A 70 7.70 -3.47 -11.82
CA TYR A 70 7.54 -4.22 -13.05
C TYR A 70 8.90 -4.29 -13.76
N TYR A 71 9.26 -5.46 -14.21
CA TYR A 71 10.52 -5.66 -14.93
C TYR A 71 10.24 -6.10 -16.36
N TYR A 72 10.67 -5.28 -17.33
CA TYR A 72 10.57 -5.56 -18.76
C TYR A 72 12.00 -5.66 -19.32
N GLY A 73 12.58 -6.87 -19.29
CA GLY A 73 13.97 -7.02 -19.67
C GLY A 73 14.88 -6.21 -18.77
N ASP A 74 15.57 -5.21 -19.32
CA ASP A 74 16.47 -4.34 -18.56
C ASP A 74 15.77 -3.10 -17.96
N VAL A 75 14.50 -2.91 -18.26
CA VAL A 75 13.73 -1.75 -17.79
C VAL A 75 12.87 -2.14 -16.61
N SER A 76 12.92 -1.33 -15.57
CA SER A 76 12.01 -1.46 -14.44
C SER A 76 11.08 -0.26 -14.39
N GLU A 77 9.82 -0.52 -14.12
CA GLU A 77 8.81 0.52 -13.93
C GLU A 77 8.21 0.35 -12.54
N TYR A 78 8.02 1.46 -11.83
CA TYR A 78 7.44 1.47 -10.50
C TYR A 78 6.00 1.96 -10.57
N CYS A 79 5.10 1.20 -9.95
CA CYS A 79 3.67 1.43 -10.01
C CYS A 79 3.09 1.52 -8.61
N GLU A 80 2.09 2.38 -8.45
CA GLU A 80 1.38 2.54 -7.18
C GLU A 80 0.09 1.74 -7.18
N VAL A 81 -0.22 1.09 -6.05
CA VAL A 81 -1.46 0.33 -5.85
C VAL A 81 -2.57 1.30 -5.43
N LYS A 82 -3.64 1.35 -6.23
CA LYS A 82 -4.78 2.25 -6.02
C LYS A 82 -6.10 1.51 -6.22
N TRP A 83 -7.13 1.96 -5.49
CA TRP A 83 -8.49 1.52 -5.74
C TRP A 83 -9.06 2.28 -6.95
N SER A 84 -9.75 1.57 -7.83
CA SER A 84 -10.44 2.18 -8.96
C SER A 84 -11.95 2.12 -8.75
N ASP A 85 -12.59 3.28 -8.64
CA ASP A 85 -14.05 3.36 -8.57
C ASP A 85 -14.70 2.97 -9.89
N LYS A 86 -14.00 3.23 -11.00
CA LYS A 86 -14.49 2.91 -12.34
C LYS A 86 -14.65 1.41 -12.56
N TYR A 87 -13.66 0.63 -12.11
CA TYR A 87 -13.64 -0.83 -12.30
C TYR A 87 -13.99 -1.60 -11.03
N SER A 88 -14.20 -0.90 -9.91
CA SER A 88 -14.50 -1.49 -8.60
C SER A 88 -13.49 -2.57 -8.21
N THR A 89 -12.23 -2.27 -8.41
CA THR A 89 -11.15 -3.21 -8.11
C THR A 89 -9.83 -2.49 -7.87
N TRP A 90 -8.84 -3.24 -7.39
CA TRP A 90 -7.49 -2.73 -7.19
C TRP A 90 -6.73 -2.68 -8.50
N MET A 91 -6.04 -1.56 -8.73
CA MET A 91 -5.24 -1.32 -9.93
C MET A 91 -3.82 -0.99 -9.53
N ILE A 92 -2.88 -1.18 -10.45
CA ILE A 92 -1.56 -0.58 -10.36
C ILE A 92 -1.42 0.47 -11.45
N GLU A 93 -0.84 1.61 -11.09
CA GLU A 93 -0.70 2.75 -11.99
C GLU A 93 0.75 3.20 -12.01
N GLY A 94 1.36 3.15 -13.20
CA GLY A 94 2.69 3.68 -13.47
C GLY A 94 2.60 4.85 -14.45
N ASP A 95 3.74 5.28 -14.96
CA ASP A 95 3.80 6.42 -15.90
C ASP A 95 3.06 6.15 -17.21
N SER A 96 3.16 4.93 -17.72
CA SER A 96 2.66 4.59 -19.05
C SER A 96 1.49 3.63 -19.03
N ASP A 97 1.27 2.90 -17.94
CA ASP A 97 0.30 1.82 -17.90
C ASP A 97 -0.55 1.82 -16.64
N ILE A 98 -1.80 1.42 -16.82
CA ILE A 98 -2.74 1.09 -15.74
C ILE A 98 -3.16 -0.36 -15.97
N GLU A 99 -3.07 -1.17 -14.94
CA GLU A 99 -3.36 -2.60 -15.03
C GLU A 99 -4.10 -3.09 -13.79
N PHE A 100 -4.88 -4.17 -13.94
CA PHE A 100 -5.50 -4.83 -12.79
C PHE A 100 -4.42 -5.43 -11.89
N LEU A 101 -4.51 -5.14 -10.60
CA LEU A 101 -3.54 -5.65 -9.64
C LEU A 101 -3.47 -7.17 -9.64
N ARG A 102 -4.61 -7.86 -9.79
CA ARG A 102 -4.63 -9.32 -9.80
C ARG A 102 -3.81 -9.92 -10.94
N ASP A 103 -3.78 -9.24 -12.10
CA ASP A 103 -2.98 -9.70 -13.25
C ASP A 103 -1.50 -9.49 -12.98
N PHE A 104 -1.14 -8.33 -12.41
CA PHE A 104 0.22 -8.06 -11.97
C PHE A 104 0.69 -9.08 -10.94
N ALA A 105 -0.14 -9.37 -9.93
CA ALA A 105 0.22 -10.27 -8.83
C ALA A 105 0.51 -11.70 -9.29
N ARG A 106 0.00 -12.09 -10.45
CA ARG A 106 0.28 -13.41 -11.05
C ARG A 106 1.62 -13.46 -11.77
N HIS A 107 2.22 -12.30 -12.05
CA HIS A 107 3.50 -12.23 -12.75
C HIS A 107 4.62 -12.77 -11.89
N ILE A 108 5.51 -13.55 -12.48
CA ILE A 108 6.62 -14.16 -11.75
C ILE A 108 7.57 -13.12 -11.15
N SER A 109 7.64 -11.94 -11.75
CA SER A 109 8.49 -10.85 -11.30
C SER A 109 7.77 -9.84 -10.42
N SER A 110 6.51 -10.12 -10.01
CA SER A 110 5.76 -9.19 -9.17
C SER A 110 6.40 -9.06 -7.79
N GLU A 111 6.63 -7.82 -7.36
CA GLU A 111 7.28 -7.55 -6.08
C GLU A 111 6.86 -6.20 -5.51
N VAL A 112 6.47 -6.20 -4.24
CA VAL A 112 6.30 -4.96 -3.46
C VAL A 112 7.68 -4.50 -3.03
N ILE A 113 8.06 -3.27 -3.37
CA ILE A 113 9.38 -2.72 -3.06
C ILE A 113 9.36 -1.58 -2.06
N GLY A 114 8.18 -1.09 -1.70
CA GLY A 114 8.00 0.00 -0.75
C GLY A 114 6.58 0.51 -0.76
N ASN A 115 6.38 1.71 -0.27
CA ASN A 115 5.07 2.35 -0.27
C ASN A 115 5.23 3.88 -0.37
N ILE A 116 4.13 4.56 -0.68
CA ILE A 116 4.14 6.01 -0.95
C ILE A 116 4.45 6.86 0.29
N TYR A 117 4.33 6.31 1.49
CA TYR A 117 4.56 7.05 2.74
C TYR A 117 5.99 6.93 3.23
N GLU A 118 6.58 5.74 3.15
CA GLU A 118 7.94 5.48 3.61
C GLU A 118 8.98 5.68 2.51
N ASP A 119 8.59 5.46 1.24
CA ASP A 119 9.50 5.44 0.10
C ASP A 119 9.01 6.29 -1.07
N PRO A 120 8.54 7.55 -0.84
CA PRO A 120 7.97 8.35 -1.92
C PRO A 120 8.96 8.65 -3.05
N GLU A 121 10.25 8.63 -2.77
CA GLU A 121 11.31 8.87 -3.74
C GLU A 121 11.33 7.84 -4.87
N LEU A 122 10.78 6.64 -4.65
CA LEU A 122 10.74 5.61 -5.69
C LEU A 122 9.89 6.04 -6.88
N LEU A 123 8.84 6.82 -6.66
CA LEU A 123 8.00 7.34 -7.73
C LEU A 123 8.54 8.64 -8.32
N GLU A 124 9.31 9.40 -7.54
CA GLU A 124 9.88 10.68 -7.97
C GLU A 124 11.07 10.53 -8.90
N GLU A 125 11.78 9.40 -8.86
CA GLU A 125 12.95 9.15 -9.71
C GLU A 125 12.67 9.35 -11.19
N VAL A 126 11.43 9.07 -11.63
CA VAL A 126 11.07 9.20 -13.05
C VAL A 126 10.99 10.66 -13.47
N GLU A 127 10.66 11.58 -12.57
CA GLU A 127 10.54 13.00 -12.87
C GLU A 127 11.87 13.70 -12.98
N GLU A 128 12.91 13.20 -12.31
CA GLU A 128 14.24 13.77 -12.35
C GLU A 128 14.90 13.68 -13.73
N TRP A 129 14.43 12.79 -14.58
CA TRP A 129 14.99 12.57 -15.92
C TRP A 129 14.36 13.47 -16.99
N LYS A 130 13.42 14.29 -16.60
CA LYS A 130 12.80 15.26 -17.50
C LYS A 130 13.52 16.62 -17.38
#